data_9bc3661b3b5303ef257c547c5b5e21ef
#
_entry.id   9bc3661b3b5303ef257c547c5b5e21ef
#
_cell.length_a   1.000
_cell.length_b   1.000
_cell.length_c   1.000
_cell.angle_alpha   90.00
_cell.angle_beta   90.00
_cell.angle_gamma   90.00
#
_symmetry.space_group_name_H-M   'P 1'
#
loop_
_entity.id
_entity.type
_entity.pdbx_description
1 polymer ?
#
loop_
_entity_poly.entity_id
_entity_poly.type
_entity_poly.pdbx_seq_one_letter_code
_entity_poly.pdbx_strand_id
1 'polypeptide(L)'
;MITVDFETEAISSDPLDYPPVPVGVAVKIGDNPSVYQRGTPEQLGALLAPLWHRDLLFHNASFDVLVARVHCQLPMPEHPNDTLPLLFLRDPYSKTLSLKPNAEDLLDLPPQEQDAIKAWIVANVPGATGRNFGAHIAKAPFELVKPYAEGDTDRTKALWDVLQPYRGEAYDREMALLPVLLANEERGIAVDDERLVADTAFYQDKLARADILIGKELGGAFDIDSNEALADR
;
A
#
# COMPACT_ATOMS: atom_id res chain seq x y z
N MET A 1 22.03 2.12 -7.20
CA MET A 1 20.61 1.87 -6.95
C MET A 1 20.47 1.18 -5.62
N ILE A 2 19.56 1.66 -4.78
CA ILE A 2 19.25 1.07 -3.47
C ILE A 2 17.75 0.81 -3.45
N THR A 3 17.32 -0.43 -3.35
CA THR A 3 15.92 -0.80 -3.25
C THR A 3 15.49 -0.78 -1.79
N VAL A 4 14.34 -0.18 -1.48
CA VAL A 4 13.81 -0.03 -0.13
C VAL A 4 12.34 -0.47 -0.13
N ASP A 5 11.94 -1.19 0.92
CA ASP A 5 10.56 -1.64 1.16
C ASP A 5 10.27 -1.66 2.66
N PHE A 6 9.23 -0.95 3.09
CA PHE A 6 8.86 -0.88 4.50
C PHE A 6 7.78 -1.89 4.85
N GLU A 7 7.98 -2.60 5.95
CA GLU A 7 6.92 -3.33 6.62
C GLU A 7 6.32 -2.47 7.74
N THR A 8 5.00 -2.38 7.78
CA THR A 8 4.28 -1.46 8.66
C THR A 8 3.25 -2.17 9.52
N GLU A 9 2.74 -1.48 10.55
CA GLU A 9 1.47 -1.84 11.18
C GLU A 9 0.33 -1.80 10.15
N ALA A 10 -0.83 -2.30 10.54
CA ALA A 10 -2.03 -2.25 9.70
C ALA A 10 -2.41 -0.79 9.39
N ILE A 11 -2.86 -0.54 8.16
CA ILE A 11 -3.47 0.75 7.82
C ILE A 11 -4.74 0.91 8.65
N SER A 12 -4.82 1.99 9.43
CA SER A 12 -5.99 2.34 10.23
C SER A 12 -7.19 2.68 9.34
N SER A 13 -8.39 2.46 9.87
CA SER A 13 -9.62 2.99 9.24
C SER A 13 -9.77 4.50 9.45
N ASP A 14 -9.06 5.10 10.39
CA ASP A 14 -8.98 6.54 10.57
C ASP A 14 -7.93 7.12 9.61
N PRO A 15 -8.34 7.98 8.66
CA PRO A 15 -7.39 8.58 7.72
C PRO A 15 -6.35 9.50 8.39
N LEU A 16 -6.58 9.95 9.62
CA LEU A 16 -5.63 10.76 10.37
C LEU A 16 -4.43 9.95 10.88
N ASP A 17 -4.56 8.63 10.93
CA ASP A 17 -3.49 7.70 11.31
C ASP A 17 -2.61 7.28 10.11
N TYR A 18 -2.85 7.82 8.92
CA TYR A 18 -2.08 7.48 7.72
C TYR A 18 -0.87 8.41 7.55
N PRO A 19 0.29 7.89 7.15
CA PRO A 19 0.60 6.49 6.85
C PRO A 19 0.80 5.64 8.11
N PRO A 20 0.73 4.29 7.99
CA PRO A 20 0.93 3.40 9.13
C PRO A 20 2.37 3.43 9.64
N VAL A 21 2.54 3.15 10.94
CA VAL A 21 3.86 3.15 11.60
C VAL A 21 4.72 2.01 11.07
N PRO A 22 5.97 2.25 10.64
CA PRO A 22 6.86 1.19 10.19
C PRO A 22 7.37 0.35 11.36
N VAL A 23 7.47 -0.96 11.14
CA VAL A 23 8.01 -1.94 12.09
C VAL A 23 9.33 -2.55 11.62
N GLY A 24 9.67 -2.34 10.36
CA GLY A 24 10.91 -2.80 9.76
C GLY A 24 11.08 -2.28 8.35
N VAL A 25 12.26 -2.48 7.81
CA VAL A 25 12.61 -2.11 6.43
C VAL A 25 13.53 -3.16 5.81
N ALA A 26 13.28 -3.53 4.57
CA ALA A 26 14.20 -4.29 3.75
C ALA A 26 14.98 -3.34 2.84
N VAL A 27 16.27 -3.58 2.71
CA VAL A 27 17.18 -2.77 1.88
C VAL A 27 18.05 -3.69 1.03
N LYS A 28 18.12 -3.40 -0.27
CA LYS A 28 19.03 -4.05 -1.21
C LYS A 28 19.95 -3.02 -1.86
N ILE A 29 21.25 -3.21 -1.75
CA ILE A 29 22.26 -2.30 -2.35
C ILE A 29 22.85 -2.96 -3.60
N GLY A 30 22.48 -2.46 -4.77
CA GLY A 30 22.89 -3.06 -6.05
C GLY A 30 22.47 -4.51 -6.14
N ASP A 31 23.41 -5.40 -6.44
CA ASP A 31 23.18 -6.84 -6.57
C ASP A 31 23.55 -7.63 -5.29
N ASN A 32 23.86 -6.94 -4.19
CA ASN A 32 24.09 -7.59 -2.91
C ASN A 32 22.79 -8.25 -2.38
N PRO A 33 22.92 -9.24 -1.50
CA PRO A 33 21.76 -9.81 -0.81
C PRO A 33 20.93 -8.71 -0.11
N SER A 34 19.62 -8.85 -0.15
CA SER A 34 18.69 -8.01 0.61
C SER A 34 18.87 -8.24 2.11
N VAL A 35 18.66 -7.22 2.91
CA VAL A 35 18.75 -7.26 4.37
C VAL A 35 17.51 -6.62 4.96
N TYR A 36 16.75 -7.39 5.73
CA TYR A 36 15.64 -6.89 6.51
C TYR A 36 16.05 -6.58 7.94
N GLN A 37 15.63 -5.43 8.45
CA GLN A 37 15.85 -5.02 9.83
C GLN A 37 14.57 -4.51 10.48
N ARG A 38 14.23 -5.05 11.65
CA ARG A 38 13.21 -4.49 12.55
C ARG A 38 13.79 -3.37 13.40
N GLY A 39 12.96 -2.38 13.69
CA GLY A 39 13.36 -1.28 14.56
C GLY A 39 12.22 -0.31 14.81
N THR A 40 12.48 0.65 15.71
CA THR A 40 11.61 1.81 15.86
C THR A 40 11.77 2.76 14.66
N PRO A 41 10.80 3.64 14.39
CA PRO A 41 10.94 4.62 13.31
C PRO A 41 12.26 5.40 13.34
N GLU A 42 12.73 5.80 14.51
CA GLU A 42 14.00 6.51 14.68
C GLU A 42 15.21 5.65 14.29
N GLN A 43 15.18 4.36 14.65
CA GLN A 43 16.25 3.41 14.29
C GLN A 43 16.28 3.17 12.78
N LEU A 44 15.09 2.99 12.16
CA LEU A 44 14.97 2.82 10.72
C LEU A 44 15.40 4.09 9.96
N GLY A 45 15.02 5.26 10.46
CA GLY A 45 15.48 6.55 9.94
C GLY A 45 16.99 6.70 10.00
N ALA A 46 17.62 6.36 11.13
CA ALA A 46 19.08 6.40 11.28
C ALA A 46 19.82 5.43 10.34
N LEU A 47 19.21 4.25 10.09
CA LEU A 47 19.74 3.26 9.14
C LEU A 47 19.69 3.80 7.70
N LEU A 48 18.59 4.43 7.31
CA LEU A 48 18.36 4.89 5.93
C LEU A 48 19.00 6.24 5.63
N ALA A 49 19.17 7.13 6.60
CA ALA A 49 19.68 8.49 6.40
C ALA A 49 20.97 8.57 5.55
N PRO A 50 22.00 7.74 5.78
CA PRO A 50 23.21 7.76 4.95
C PRO A 50 23.02 7.28 3.51
N LEU A 51 21.90 6.62 3.21
CA LEU A 51 21.54 6.06 1.91
C LEU A 51 20.55 6.95 1.15
N TRP A 52 19.85 7.83 1.84
CA TRP A 52 18.65 8.51 1.35
C TRP A 52 18.89 9.54 0.24
N HIS A 53 20.11 9.99 0.08
CA HIS A 53 20.55 10.89 -1.00
C HIS A 53 20.99 10.15 -2.28
N ARG A 54 20.92 8.81 -2.29
CA ARG A 54 21.32 7.96 -3.42
C ARG A 54 20.13 7.71 -4.35
N ASP A 55 20.39 7.05 -5.48
CA ASP A 55 19.32 6.53 -6.34
C ASP A 55 18.53 5.46 -5.58
N LEU A 56 17.34 5.80 -5.14
CA LEU A 56 16.43 4.91 -4.45
C LEU A 56 15.46 4.26 -5.44
N LEU A 57 15.05 3.04 -5.14
CA LEU A 57 14.09 2.26 -5.90
C LEU A 57 13.03 1.68 -4.98
N PHE A 58 11.78 1.82 -5.40
CA PHE A 58 10.60 1.34 -4.68
C PHE A 58 9.67 0.56 -5.62
N HIS A 59 8.68 -0.09 -5.04
CA HIS A 59 7.47 -0.49 -5.72
C HIS A 59 6.28 0.18 -5.04
N ASN A 60 5.68 1.19 -5.69
CA ASN A 60 4.73 2.13 -5.10
C ASN A 60 5.41 3.14 -4.14
N ALA A 61 6.36 3.90 -4.69
CA ALA A 61 7.20 4.85 -3.95
C ALA A 61 6.41 5.83 -3.07
N SER A 62 5.18 6.19 -3.43
CA SER A 62 4.36 7.11 -2.64
C SER A 62 4.13 6.59 -1.23
N PHE A 63 3.90 5.30 -1.06
CA PHE A 63 3.70 4.70 0.26
C PHE A 63 4.97 4.74 1.11
N ASP A 64 6.06 4.18 0.61
CA ASP A 64 7.32 4.06 1.36
C ASP A 64 7.96 5.41 1.67
N VAL A 65 7.92 6.34 0.72
CA VAL A 65 8.44 7.70 0.92
C VAL A 65 7.60 8.44 1.96
N LEU A 66 6.27 8.30 1.96
CA LEU A 66 5.43 8.93 2.96
C LEU A 66 5.68 8.34 4.37
N VAL A 67 5.79 7.02 4.49
CA VAL A 67 6.18 6.34 5.75
C VAL A 67 7.53 6.87 6.26
N ALA A 68 8.52 6.95 5.38
CA ALA A 68 9.86 7.45 5.73
C ALA A 68 9.84 8.92 6.19
N ARG A 69 9.06 9.77 5.53
CA ARG A 69 8.95 11.19 5.87
C ARG A 69 8.25 11.43 7.19
N VAL A 70 7.07 10.82 7.36
CA VAL A 70 6.20 11.06 8.53
C VAL A 70 6.79 10.43 9.79
N HIS A 71 7.23 9.18 9.71
CA HIS A 71 7.66 8.44 10.89
C HIS A 71 9.16 8.45 11.12
N CYS A 72 9.96 8.31 10.05
CA CYS A 72 11.42 8.28 10.16
C CYS A 72 12.08 9.66 10.03
N GLN A 73 11.30 10.73 9.81
CA GLN A 73 11.76 12.11 9.65
C GLN A 73 12.81 12.30 8.53
N LEU A 74 12.74 11.46 7.50
CA LEU A 74 13.61 11.57 6.34
C LEU A 74 13.06 12.64 5.37
N PRO A 75 13.91 13.41 4.68
CA PRO A 75 13.46 14.37 3.68
C PRO A 75 12.85 13.67 2.45
N MET A 76 12.28 14.44 1.53
CA MET A 76 11.95 13.93 0.19
C MET A 76 13.23 13.38 -0.47
N PRO A 77 13.25 12.14 -1.00
CA PRO A 77 14.43 11.61 -1.65
C PRO A 77 14.78 12.42 -2.91
N GLU A 78 16.06 12.62 -3.17
CA GLU A 78 16.52 13.41 -4.33
C GLU A 78 16.31 12.66 -5.65
N HIS A 79 16.49 11.35 -5.63
CA HIS A 79 16.44 10.49 -6.82
C HIS A 79 15.57 9.25 -6.59
N PRO A 80 14.24 9.41 -6.41
CA PRO A 80 13.33 8.29 -6.28
C PRO A 80 13.08 7.63 -7.64
N ASN A 81 12.97 6.31 -7.65
CA ASN A 81 12.51 5.52 -8.78
C ASN A 81 11.42 4.56 -8.32
N ASP A 82 10.52 4.19 -9.22
CA ASP A 82 9.39 3.34 -8.92
C ASP A 82 9.11 2.36 -10.07
N THR A 83 8.91 1.10 -9.75
CA THR A 83 8.55 0.07 -10.75
C THR A 83 7.08 0.09 -11.11
N LEU A 84 6.19 0.64 -10.26
CA LEU A 84 4.75 0.67 -10.51
C LEU A 84 4.38 1.49 -11.77
N PRO A 85 4.86 2.73 -11.95
CA PRO A 85 4.62 3.47 -13.20
C PRO A 85 5.19 2.78 -14.44
N LEU A 86 6.32 2.07 -14.32
CA LEU A 86 6.88 1.30 -15.44
C LEU A 86 6.00 0.11 -15.84
N LEU A 87 5.38 -0.57 -14.88
CA LEU A 87 4.40 -1.62 -15.17
C LEU A 87 3.19 -1.06 -15.89
N PHE A 88 2.68 0.09 -15.47
CA PHE A 88 1.59 0.78 -16.15
C PHE A 88 1.97 1.19 -17.57
N LEU A 89 3.15 1.77 -17.78
CA LEU A 89 3.60 2.18 -19.11
C LEU A 89 3.84 0.97 -20.04
N ARG A 90 4.24 -0.17 -19.47
CA ARG A 90 4.35 -1.43 -20.23
C ARG A 90 3.00 -1.94 -20.70
N ASP A 91 2.01 -1.95 -19.83
CA ASP A 91 0.65 -2.41 -20.13
C ASP A 91 -0.39 -1.64 -19.31
N PRO A 92 -0.96 -0.55 -19.89
CA PRO A 92 -2.00 0.24 -19.24
C PRO A 92 -3.32 -0.51 -18.99
N TYR A 93 -3.51 -1.66 -19.64
CA TYR A 93 -4.70 -2.52 -19.49
C TYR A 93 -4.47 -3.69 -18.54
N SER A 94 -3.32 -3.76 -17.89
CA SER A 94 -3.03 -4.81 -16.92
C SER A 94 -4.10 -4.84 -15.81
N LYS A 95 -4.52 -6.05 -15.42
CA LYS A 95 -5.48 -6.23 -14.33
C LYS A 95 -4.91 -5.88 -12.96
N THR A 96 -3.59 -5.85 -12.83
CA THR A 96 -2.89 -5.54 -11.59
C THR A 96 -1.50 -4.97 -11.86
N LEU A 97 -1.13 -3.99 -11.04
CA LEU A 97 0.23 -3.44 -11.00
C LEU A 97 0.98 -3.90 -9.74
N SER A 98 0.41 -4.85 -8.98
CA SER A 98 1.03 -5.36 -7.75
C SER A 98 2.35 -6.08 -8.03
N LEU A 99 3.30 -5.95 -7.11
CA LEU A 99 4.67 -6.49 -7.21
C LEU A 99 4.69 -7.99 -7.54
N LYS A 100 4.09 -8.79 -6.66
CA LYS A 100 4.22 -10.26 -6.70
C LYS A 100 3.64 -10.90 -7.96
N PRO A 101 2.39 -10.59 -8.38
CA PRO A 101 1.85 -11.13 -9.63
C PRO A 101 2.68 -10.76 -10.87
N ASN A 102 3.21 -9.53 -10.91
CA ASN A 102 4.03 -9.10 -12.05
C ASN A 102 5.43 -9.73 -12.03
N ALA A 103 6.03 -9.94 -10.86
CA ALA A 103 7.30 -10.65 -10.75
C ALA A 103 7.16 -12.14 -11.13
N GLU A 104 6.06 -12.78 -10.77
CA GLU A 104 5.76 -14.15 -11.19
C GLU A 104 5.55 -14.24 -12.70
N ASP A 105 4.72 -13.36 -13.27
CA ASP A 105 4.40 -13.37 -14.71
C ASP A 105 5.60 -13.05 -15.61
N LEU A 106 6.41 -12.05 -15.23
CA LEU A 106 7.50 -11.55 -16.06
C LEU A 106 8.85 -12.25 -15.84
N LEU A 107 9.05 -12.82 -14.66
CA LEU A 107 10.37 -13.28 -14.21
C LEU A 107 10.37 -14.73 -13.69
N ASP A 108 9.22 -15.37 -13.62
CA ASP A 108 9.05 -16.70 -13.00
C ASP A 108 9.56 -16.71 -11.53
N LEU A 109 9.27 -15.61 -10.78
CA LEU A 109 9.63 -15.41 -9.39
C LEU A 109 8.39 -15.45 -8.47
N PRO A 110 7.79 -16.64 -8.23
CA PRO A 110 6.62 -16.76 -7.37
C PRO A 110 6.96 -16.41 -5.91
N PRO A 111 5.99 -15.85 -5.15
CA PRO A 111 6.21 -15.43 -3.75
C PRO A 111 6.08 -16.61 -2.77
N GLN A 112 6.99 -17.59 -2.84
CA GLN A 112 6.93 -18.83 -2.03
C GLN A 112 6.96 -18.54 -0.52
N GLU A 113 7.71 -17.54 -0.08
CA GLU A 113 7.80 -17.11 1.33
C GLU A 113 6.47 -16.53 1.87
N GLN A 114 5.59 -16.04 0.98
CA GLN A 114 4.28 -15.52 1.34
C GLN A 114 3.37 -16.59 1.94
N ASP A 115 3.45 -17.83 1.47
CA ASP A 115 2.59 -18.90 1.96
C ASP A 115 2.89 -19.24 3.41
N ALA A 116 4.16 -19.24 3.81
CA ALA A 116 4.57 -19.52 5.18
C ALA A 116 4.09 -18.44 6.15
N ILE A 117 4.30 -17.16 5.84
CA ILE A 117 3.86 -16.04 6.70
C ILE A 117 2.33 -15.96 6.74
N LYS A 118 1.65 -16.15 5.62
CA LYS A 118 0.18 -16.17 5.54
C LYS A 118 -0.42 -17.29 6.39
N ALA A 119 0.12 -18.51 6.29
CA ALA A 119 -0.33 -19.65 7.07
C ALA A 119 -0.15 -19.40 8.58
N TRP A 120 1.00 -18.84 8.98
CA TRP A 120 1.26 -18.51 10.36
C TRP A 120 0.28 -17.43 10.88
N ILE A 121 0.08 -16.34 10.13
CA ILE A 121 -0.81 -15.24 10.53
C ILE A 121 -2.25 -15.75 10.71
N VAL A 122 -2.76 -16.50 9.74
CA VAL A 122 -4.14 -17.05 9.79
C VAL A 122 -4.32 -17.97 10.99
N ALA A 123 -3.30 -18.74 11.37
CA ALA A 123 -3.36 -19.67 12.50
C ALA A 123 -3.20 -18.99 13.86
N ASN A 124 -2.50 -17.84 13.96
CA ASN A 124 -2.06 -17.27 15.23
C ASN A 124 -2.65 -15.88 15.54
N VAL A 125 -3.22 -15.18 14.55
CA VAL A 125 -3.76 -13.82 14.75
C VAL A 125 -5.28 -13.87 14.70
N PRO A 126 -5.98 -13.53 15.81
CA PRO A 126 -7.44 -13.48 15.81
C PRO A 126 -8.01 -12.53 14.74
N GLY A 127 -9.00 -13.00 13.98
CA GLY A 127 -9.64 -12.24 12.92
C GLY A 127 -8.84 -12.17 11.60
N ALA A 128 -7.64 -12.74 11.55
CA ALA A 128 -6.88 -12.84 10.33
C ALA A 128 -7.46 -13.92 9.39
N THR A 129 -7.45 -13.62 8.11
CA THR A 129 -7.92 -14.50 7.03
C THR A 129 -6.90 -14.50 5.90
N GLY A 130 -7.05 -15.43 4.97
CA GLY A 130 -6.20 -15.44 3.77
C GLY A 130 -6.34 -14.20 2.86
N ARG A 131 -7.35 -13.35 3.10
CA ARG A 131 -7.55 -12.10 2.32
C ARG A 131 -6.95 -10.88 3.01
N ASN A 132 -6.93 -10.85 4.35
CA ASN A 132 -6.45 -9.69 5.11
C ASN A 132 -5.12 -9.92 5.83
N PHE A 133 -4.42 -11.03 5.58
CA PHE A 133 -3.18 -11.37 6.29
C PHE A 133 -2.12 -10.26 6.16
N GLY A 134 -2.07 -9.54 5.04
CA GLY A 134 -1.16 -8.42 4.81
C GLY A 134 -1.24 -7.32 5.88
N ALA A 135 -2.44 -7.07 6.43
CA ALA A 135 -2.64 -6.13 7.53
C ALA A 135 -2.07 -6.60 8.88
N HIS A 136 -1.54 -7.82 8.95
CA HIS A 136 -1.05 -8.42 10.20
C HIS A 136 0.41 -8.86 10.13
N ILE A 137 1.16 -8.46 9.11
CA ILE A 137 2.57 -8.83 8.90
C ILE A 137 3.43 -8.40 10.09
N ALA A 138 3.18 -7.21 10.64
CA ALA A 138 3.86 -6.69 11.82
C ALA A 138 3.82 -7.64 13.04
N LYS A 139 2.79 -8.48 13.14
CA LYS A 139 2.59 -9.44 14.24
C LYS A 139 3.33 -10.76 14.04
N ALA A 140 3.80 -11.04 12.84
CA ALA A 140 4.49 -12.29 12.54
C ALA A 140 5.92 -12.30 13.10
N PRO A 141 6.48 -13.49 13.41
CA PRO A 141 7.87 -13.64 13.85
C PRO A 141 8.87 -13.08 12.83
N PHE A 142 10.00 -12.60 13.33
CA PHE A 142 11.08 -12.04 12.50
C PHE A 142 11.52 -13.01 11.39
N GLU A 143 11.64 -14.29 11.70
CA GLU A 143 12.09 -15.35 10.79
C GLU A 143 11.16 -15.58 9.60
N LEU A 144 9.88 -15.17 9.72
CA LEU A 144 8.90 -15.23 8.63
C LEU A 144 8.82 -13.90 7.87
N VAL A 145 8.92 -12.77 8.58
CA VAL A 145 8.88 -11.44 7.92
C VAL A 145 10.15 -11.18 7.14
N LYS A 146 11.32 -11.60 7.65
CA LYS A 146 12.61 -11.38 7.01
C LYS A 146 12.64 -11.89 5.55
N PRO A 147 12.43 -13.18 5.24
CA PRO A 147 12.44 -13.66 3.85
C PRO A 147 11.33 -13.03 3.00
N TYR A 148 10.19 -12.68 3.60
CA TYR A 148 9.09 -12.02 2.91
C TYR A 148 9.50 -10.62 2.42
N ALA A 149 10.00 -9.75 3.30
CA ALA A 149 10.43 -8.39 2.97
C ALA A 149 11.68 -8.36 2.08
N GLU A 150 12.65 -9.26 2.32
CA GLU A 150 13.84 -9.40 1.46
C GLU A 150 13.43 -9.84 0.04
N GLY A 151 12.46 -10.74 -0.09
CA GLY A 151 11.90 -11.19 -1.36
C GLY A 151 11.21 -10.05 -2.14
N ASP A 152 10.57 -9.11 -1.46
CA ASP A 152 9.92 -7.97 -2.11
C ASP A 152 10.95 -6.97 -2.67
N THR A 153 12.04 -6.68 -1.96
CA THR A 153 13.14 -5.88 -2.53
C THR A 153 13.88 -6.58 -3.67
N ASP A 154 14.05 -7.89 -3.62
CA ASP A 154 14.64 -8.68 -4.71
C ASP A 154 13.78 -8.64 -5.97
N ARG A 155 12.46 -8.83 -5.85
CA ARG A 155 11.50 -8.73 -6.96
C ARG A 155 11.44 -7.32 -7.54
N THR A 156 11.43 -6.30 -6.69
CA THR A 156 11.41 -4.89 -7.11
C THR A 156 12.64 -4.57 -7.96
N LYS A 157 13.84 -4.99 -7.51
CA LYS A 157 15.08 -4.82 -8.29
C LYS A 157 15.04 -5.59 -9.61
N ALA A 158 14.60 -6.84 -9.58
CA ALA A 158 14.52 -7.66 -10.78
C ALA A 158 13.51 -7.12 -11.80
N LEU A 159 12.34 -6.64 -11.35
CA LEU A 159 11.39 -5.93 -12.22
C LEU A 159 11.97 -4.66 -12.80
N TRP A 160 12.68 -3.86 -12.00
CA TRP A 160 13.38 -2.67 -12.49
C TRP A 160 14.29 -2.98 -13.66
N ASP A 161 15.06 -4.07 -13.58
CA ASP A 161 16.03 -4.42 -14.62
C ASP A 161 15.35 -4.77 -15.95
N VAL A 162 14.24 -5.50 -15.93
CA VAL A 162 13.53 -5.89 -17.16
C VAL A 162 12.60 -4.79 -17.69
N LEU A 163 12.19 -3.84 -16.86
CA LEU A 163 11.32 -2.74 -17.25
C LEU A 163 12.05 -1.52 -17.83
N GLN A 164 13.40 -1.53 -17.90
CA GLN A 164 14.18 -0.42 -18.46
C GLN A 164 13.76 0.04 -19.86
N PRO A 165 13.29 -0.84 -20.78
CA PRO A 165 12.83 -0.40 -22.10
C PRO A 165 11.62 0.55 -22.06
N TYR A 166 10.85 0.58 -20.97
CA TYR A 166 9.68 1.45 -20.81
C TYR A 166 10.02 2.77 -20.11
N ARG A 167 11.26 2.95 -19.67
CA ARG A 167 11.75 4.20 -19.10
C ARG A 167 11.96 5.25 -20.19
N GLY A 168 11.25 6.36 -20.07
CA GLY A 168 11.32 7.47 -21.03
C GLY A 168 10.62 8.69 -20.47
N GLU A 169 10.34 9.67 -21.31
CA GLU A 169 9.77 10.96 -20.91
C GLU A 169 8.47 10.85 -20.09
N ALA A 170 7.62 9.86 -20.39
CA ALA A 170 6.40 9.63 -19.62
C ALA A 170 6.72 9.19 -18.18
N TYR A 171 7.68 8.28 -18.02
CA TYR A 171 8.17 7.87 -16.70
C TYR A 171 8.80 9.02 -15.92
N ASP A 172 9.63 9.82 -16.58
CA ASP A 172 10.32 10.95 -15.94
C ASP A 172 9.30 12.01 -15.46
N ARG A 173 8.20 12.21 -16.19
CA ARG A 173 7.09 13.08 -15.74
C ARG A 173 6.36 12.52 -14.52
N GLU A 174 6.08 11.24 -14.48
CA GLU A 174 5.44 10.60 -13.31
C GLU A 174 6.33 10.72 -12.07
N MET A 175 7.62 10.47 -12.20
CA MET A 175 8.56 10.63 -11.08
C MET A 175 8.70 12.10 -10.63
N ALA A 176 8.62 13.05 -11.55
CA ALA A 176 8.61 14.48 -11.22
C ALA A 176 7.32 14.94 -10.50
N LEU A 177 6.21 14.23 -10.68
CA LEU A 177 4.95 14.49 -9.97
C LEU A 177 4.94 13.94 -8.54
N LEU A 178 5.72 12.92 -8.23
CA LEU A 178 5.73 12.26 -6.92
C LEU A 178 5.85 13.26 -5.75
N PRO A 179 6.81 14.20 -5.71
CA PRO A 179 6.92 15.16 -4.61
C PRO A 179 5.69 16.07 -4.48
N VAL A 180 5.03 16.40 -5.59
CA VAL A 180 3.83 17.25 -5.58
C VAL A 180 2.64 16.48 -5.00
N LEU A 181 2.48 15.21 -5.38
CA LEU A 181 1.41 14.35 -4.88
C LEU A 181 1.58 14.09 -3.38
N LEU A 182 2.79 13.75 -2.93
CA LEU A 182 3.09 13.55 -1.52
C LEU A 182 2.86 14.80 -0.68
N ALA A 183 3.26 15.98 -1.18
CA ALA A 183 3.00 17.24 -0.48
C ALA A 183 1.49 17.55 -0.36
N ASN A 184 0.67 17.10 -1.32
CA ASN A 184 -0.77 17.22 -1.25
C ASN A 184 -1.37 16.21 -0.24
N GLU A 185 -0.88 14.98 -0.22
CA GLU A 185 -1.31 13.96 0.75
C GLU A 185 -0.97 14.38 2.19
N GLU A 186 0.24 14.86 2.43
CA GLU A 186 0.67 15.36 3.76
C GLU A 186 -0.18 16.54 4.24
N ARG A 187 -0.55 17.44 3.32
CA ARG A 187 -1.37 18.61 3.67
C ARG A 187 -2.84 18.25 3.89
N GLY A 188 -3.32 17.21 3.21
CA GLY A 188 -4.72 16.81 3.18
C GLY A 188 -5.61 17.80 2.43
N ILE A 189 -6.91 17.57 2.51
CA ILE A 189 -7.96 18.38 1.90
C ILE A 189 -8.76 19.03 3.01
N ALA A 190 -8.96 20.35 2.93
CA ALA A 190 -9.82 21.05 3.87
C ALA A 190 -11.29 20.62 3.67
N VAL A 191 -11.95 20.25 4.74
CA VAL A 191 -13.37 19.89 4.77
C VAL A 191 -14.15 20.98 5.52
N ASP A 192 -15.29 21.38 4.97
CA ASP A 192 -16.26 22.25 5.64
C ASP A 192 -17.10 21.38 6.60
N ASP A 193 -16.66 21.32 7.85
CA ASP A 193 -17.29 20.45 8.86
C ASP A 193 -18.74 20.83 9.14
N GLU A 194 -19.07 22.12 9.14
CA GLU A 194 -20.45 22.59 9.38
C GLU A 194 -21.36 22.13 8.25
N ARG A 195 -20.89 22.25 7.02
CA ARG A 195 -21.63 21.79 5.84
C ARG A 195 -21.74 20.27 5.82
N LEU A 196 -20.68 19.55 6.14
CA LEU A 196 -20.67 18.09 6.19
C LEU A 196 -21.70 17.57 7.20
N VAL A 197 -21.76 18.13 8.41
CA VAL A 197 -22.72 17.75 9.45
C VAL A 197 -24.16 18.02 8.97
N ALA A 198 -24.40 19.21 8.40
CA ALA A 198 -25.73 19.58 7.89
C ALA A 198 -26.18 18.67 6.75
N ASP A 199 -25.31 18.42 5.77
CA ASP A 199 -25.61 17.55 4.62
C ASP A 199 -25.79 16.09 5.05
N THR A 200 -24.99 15.60 6.00
CA THR A 200 -25.12 14.25 6.56
C THR A 200 -26.51 14.07 7.19
N ALA A 201 -26.92 14.98 8.06
CA ALA A 201 -28.22 14.93 8.69
C ALA A 201 -29.39 14.99 7.66
N PHE A 202 -29.25 15.87 6.66
CA PHE A 202 -30.20 15.99 5.56
C PHE A 202 -30.37 14.69 4.76
N TYR A 203 -29.26 14.08 4.35
CA TYR A 203 -29.27 12.86 3.55
C TYR A 203 -29.72 11.65 4.37
N GLN A 204 -29.36 11.56 5.65
CA GLN A 204 -29.91 10.51 6.55
C GLN A 204 -31.41 10.57 6.68
N ASP A 205 -32.03 11.78 6.84
CA ASP A 205 -33.47 11.94 6.83
C ASP A 205 -34.09 11.50 5.49
N LYS A 206 -33.47 11.86 4.37
CA LYS A 206 -33.96 11.45 3.04
C LYS A 206 -33.88 9.95 2.83
N LEU A 207 -32.78 9.29 3.24
CA LEU A 207 -32.65 7.84 3.18
C LEU A 207 -33.72 7.15 4.02
N ALA A 208 -33.87 7.55 5.27
CA ALA A 208 -34.90 6.97 6.15
C ALA A 208 -36.32 7.09 5.56
N ARG A 209 -36.65 8.22 4.92
CA ARG A 209 -37.94 8.40 4.23
C ARG A 209 -38.07 7.52 3.00
N ALA A 210 -36.97 7.36 2.23
CA ALA A 210 -36.97 6.49 1.07
C ALA A 210 -37.15 5.01 1.47
N ASP A 211 -36.47 4.56 2.51
CA ASP A 211 -36.61 3.21 3.06
C ASP A 211 -38.05 2.90 3.50
N ILE A 212 -38.71 3.87 4.18
CA ILE A 212 -40.14 3.75 4.59
C ILE A 212 -41.03 3.63 3.35
N LEU A 213 -40.82 4.44 2.32
CA LEU A 213 -41.62 4.42 1.10
C LEU A 213 -41.43 3.10 0.34
N ILE A 214 -40.18 2.68 0.16
CA ILE A 214 -39.86 1.43 -0.51
C ILE A 214 -40.43 0.24 0.27
N GLY A 215 -40.24 0.21 1.58
CA GLY A 215 -40.80 -0.83 2.43
C GLY A 215 -42.30 -0.92 2.36
N LYS A 216 -43.01 0.22 2.24
CA LYS A 216 -44.46 0.27 2.05
C LYS A 216 -44.88 -0.32 0.70
N GLU A 217 -44.19 0.03 -0.39
CA GLU A 217 -44.50 -0.48 -1.74
C GLU A 217 -44.17 -1.97 -1.88
N LEU A 218 -43.12 -2.45 -1.22
CA LEU A 218 -42.68 -3.84 -1.27
C LEU A 218 -43.26 -4.73 -0.17
N GLY A 219 -44.10 -4.18 0.71
CA GLY A 219 -44.88 -4.95 1.72
C GLY A 219 -44.07 -5.32 2.96
N GLY A 220 -42.99 -4.62 3.29
CA GLY A 220 -42.20 -4.80 4.52
C GLY A 220 -40.81 -4.18 4.45
N ALA A 221 -40.15 -4.06 5.59
CA ALA A 221 -38.77 -3.64 5.67
C ALA A 221 -37.83 -4.82 5.22
N PHE A 222 -36.90 -4.54 4.34
CA PHE A 222 -35.86 -5.48 3.92
C PHE A 222 -34.63 -4.72 3.44
N ASP A 223 -33.52 -5.42 3.31
CA ASP A 223 -32.27 -4.87 2.83
C ASP A 223 -32.34 -4.64 1.30
N ILE A 224 -32.52 -3.38 0.90
CA ILE A 224 -32.59 -2.97 -0.51
C ILE A 224 -31.24 -3.05 -1.24
N ASP A 225 -30.14 -3.13 -0.52
CA ASP A 225 -28.80 -3.29 -1.09
C ASP A 225 -28.46 -4.77 -1.35
N SER A 226 -29.30 -5.69 -0.87
CA SER A 226 -29.16 -7.12 -1.13
C SER A 226 -29.91 -7.52 -2.40
N ASN A 227 -29.15 -7.90 -3.44
CA ASN A 227 -29.72 -8.46 -4.66
C ASN A 227 -30.55 -9.74 -4.41
N GLU A 228 -30.15 -10.55 -3.42
CA GLU A 228 -30.87 -11.76 -3.03
C GLU A 228 -32.23 -11.43 -2.38
N ALA A 229 -32.24 -10.47 -1.45
CA ALA A 229 -33.48 -10.01 -0.82
C ALA A 229 -34.46 -9.37 -1.82
N LEU A 230 -33.94 -8.71 -2.88
CA LEU A 230 -34.75 -8.15 -3.96
C LEU A 230 -35.27 -9.21 -4.93
N ALA A 231 -34.52 -10.28 -5.20
CA ALA A 231 -34.93 -11.35 -6.10
C ALA A 231 -36.01 -12.26 -5.54
N ASP A 232 -36.13 -12.34 -4.21
CA ASP A 232 -37.12 -13.16 -3.51
C ASP A 232 -38.49 -12.47 -3.36
N ARG A 233 -38.70 -11.29 -3.95
CA ARG A 233 -39.92 -10.50 -3.96
C ARG A 233 -40.61 -10.50 -5.31
#